data_b80834b2b7b20f994d5e75615b22367a
#
_entry.id   b80834b2b7b20f994d5e75615b22367a
#
_cell.length_a   1.000
_cell.length_b   1.000
_cell.length_c   1.000
_cell.angle_alpha   90.00
_cell.angle_beta   90.00
_cell.angle_gamma   90.00
#
_symmetry.space_group_name_H-M   'P 1'
#
loop_
_entity.id
_entity.type
_entity.pdbx_description
1 polymer ?
#
loop_
_entity_poly.entity_id
_entity_poly.type
_entity_poly.pdbx_seq_one_letter_code
_entity_poly.pdbx_strand_id
1 'polypeptide(L)'
;MSEQARDWFDWNGRRLAYEAYGEGDRAVVLLHGLLMDARINRGLARELAAGGHRVVLLDLLGHGASDKPDHAAEYRIDVYADQVLALLDHLGLDRAVVGGLSLGANVSLHLAAHHPERVLGLVLEMPVLERAVPAAALAFVPALLAVHYAQPVARVVSRLVARAGRGLPDLLAGALAPLASPPEATTAVLHGILVGPTVPTTEERRSVRAPALVLGHHADLIHPFDDAAALVRLLPRGRLVQASSIIELRLRPRRLTAEIAQFLAEVWGPEAGAAGSAA
;
A
#
# COMPACT_ATOMS: atom_id res chain seq x y z
N MET A 1 12.35 19.37 12.10
CA MET A 1 11.27 18.46 11.64
C MET A 1 10.61 19.14 10.48
N SER A 2 10.87 18.69 9.24
CA SER A 2 10.20 19.24 8.05
C SER A 2 8.71 18.96 8.17
N GLU A 3 7.91 20.00 8.01
CA GLU A 3 6.47 19.96 8.08
C GLU A 3 5.94 18.99 7.00
N GLN A 4 5.02 18.11 7.38
CA GLN A 4 4.35 17.19 6.47
C GLN A 4 3.61 18.01 5.40
N ALA A 5 4.15 18.05 4.17
CA ALA A 5 3.47 18.67 3.04
C ALA A 5 2.66 17.62 2.29
N ARG A 6 1.37 17.88 2.09
CA ARG A 6 0.57 17.16 1.11
C ARG A 6 0.69 17.89 -0.21
N ASP A 7 0.96 17.12 -1.27
CA ASP A 7 1.05 17.63 -2.63
C ASP A 7 0.27 16.73 -3.58
N TRP A 8 0.15 17.13 -4.85
CA TRP A 8 -0.62 16.41 -5.87
C TRP A 8 0.15 16.38 -7.18
N PHE A 9 -0.11 15.34 -7.97
CA PHE A 9 0.34 15.26 -9.35
C PHE A 9 -0.80 14.81 -10.26
N ASP A 10 -0.68 15.11 -11.55
CA ASP A 10 -1.63 14.63 -12.56
C ASP A 10 -1.22 13.24 -13.06
N TRP A 11 -2.18 12.35 -13.13
CA TRP A 11 -2.07 11.03 -13.74
C TRP A 11 -3.28 10.80 -14.64
N ASN A 12 -3.09 10.83 -15.97
CA ASN A 12 -4.15 10.64 -16.96
C ASN A 12 -5.40 11.52 -16.74
N GLY A 13 -5.18 12.79 -16.37
CA GLY A 13 -6.26 13.73 -16.07
C GLY A 13 -6.94 13.52 -14.71
N ARG A 14 -6.34 12.72 -13.84
CA ARG A 14 -6.75 12.50 -12.45
C ARG A 14 -5.72 13.10 -11.52
N ARG A 15 -6.16 13.80 -10.47
CA ARG A 15 -5.28 14.34 -9.43
C ARG A 15 -5.07 13.28 -8.34
N LEU A 16 -3.81 12.89 -8.15
CA LEU A 16 -3.41 11.97 -7.08
C LEU A 16 -2.65 12.75 -6.01
N ALA A 17 -3.02 12.51 -4.75
CA ALA A 17 -2.42 13.14 -3.59
C ALA A 17 -1.31 12.27 -3.01
N TYR A 18 -0.22 12.89 -2.57
CA TYR A 18 0.83 12.21 -1.81
C TYR A 18 1.32 13.08 -0.65
N GLU A 19 1.97 12.46 0.31
CA GLU A 19 2.62 13.12 1.44
C GLU A 19 4.09 12.72 1.45
N ALA A 20 5.00 13.69 1.62
CA ALA A 20 6.43 13.44 1.70
C ALA A 20 6.98 13.73 3.11
N TYR A 21 7.89 12.89 3.56
CA TYR A 21 8.57 12.95 4.86
C TYR A 21 10.07 12.75 4.64
N GLY A 22 10.90 13.58 5.28
CA GLY A 22 12.35 13.51 5.10
C GLY A 22 12.79 13.90 3.70
N GLU A 23 14.10 13.83 3.46
CA GLU A 23 14.75 14.22 2.22
C GLU A 23 15.86 13.21 1.88
N GLY A 24 16.44 13.30 0.66
CA GLY A 24 17.57 12.50 0.20
C GLY A 24 17.22 11.43 -0.82
N ASP A 25 18.21 10.62 -1.19
CA ASP A 25 18.13 9.67 -2.31
C ASP A 25 17.58 8.28 -1.91
N ARG A 26 17.44 8.02 -0.59
CA ARG A 26 16.91 6.75 -0.07
C ARG A 26 15.39 6.78 -0.02
N ALA A 27 14.77 6.67 -1.19
CA ALA A 27 13.33 6.82 -1.35
C ALA A 27 12.57 5.53 -0.99
N VAL A 28 11.54 5.66 -0.15
CA VAL A 28 10.60 4.61 0.24
C VAL A 28 9.19 5.08 -0.11
N VAL A 29 8.46 4.36 -0.93
CA VAL A 29 7.04 4.61 -1.23
C VAL A 29 6.19 3.61 -0.47
N LEU A 30 5.27 4.10 0.37
CA LEU A 30 4.36 3.26 1.16
C LEU A 30 2.91 3.48 0.74
N LEU A 31 2.24 2.37 0.44
CA LEU A 31 0.87 2.32 -0.01
C LEU A 31 -0.05 1.83 1.11
N HIS A 32 -1.26 2.36 1.18
CA HIS A 32 -2.28 1.98 2.13
C HIS A 32 -3.04 0.71 1.71
N GLY A 33 -3.87 0.17 2.61
CA GLY A 33 -4.78 -0.94 2.34
C GLY A 33 -6.07 -0.49 1.63
N LEU A 34 -6.85 -1.47 1.17
CA LEU A 34 -8.14 -1.26 0.50
C LEU A 34 -9.06 -0.38 1.35
N LEU A 35 -9.67 0.64 0.74
CA LEU A 35 -10.55 1.63 1.34
C LEU A 35 -9.92 2.50 2.44
N MET A 36 -8.62 2.36 2.73
CA MET A 36 -7.85 3.20 3.65
C MET A 36 -7.24 4.41 2.92
N ASP A 37 -6.36 5.14 3.59
CA ASP A 37 -5.59 6.24 3.01
C ASP A 37 -4.19 6.37 3.66
N ALA A 38 -3.42 7.34 3.21
CA ALA A 38 -2.04 7.60 3.63
C ALA A 38 -1.87 7.70 5.16
N ARG A 39 -2.89 8.14 5.90
CA ARG A 39 -2.86 8.32 7.35
C ARG A 39 -2.45 7.06 8.11
N ILE A 40 -2.78 5.86 7.58
CA ILE A 40 -2.44 4.59 8.22
C ILE A 40 -0.93 4.37 8.31
N ASN A 41 -0.15 4.95 7.41
CA ASN A 41 1.30 4.80 7.33
C ASN A 41 2.08 6.00 7.88
N ARG A 42 1.44 7.09 8.32
CA ARG A 42 2.11 8.31 8.80
C ARG A 42 3.07 8.07 9.96
N GLY A 43 2.69 7.20 10.90
CA GLY A 43 3.54 6.82 12.02
C GLY A 43 4.86 6.20 11.55
N LEU A 44 4.76 5.20 10.69
CA LEU A 44 5.93 4.54 10.08
C LEU A 44 6.77 5.53 9.25
N ALA A 45 6.11 6.38 8.46
CA ALA A 45 6.80 7.37 7.63
C ALA A 45 7.67 8.33 8.46
N ARG A 46 7.16 8.83 9.58
CA ARG A 46 7.92 9.71 10.49
C ARG A 46 9.15 9.00 11.09
N GLU A 47 8.97 7.74 11.52
CA GLU A 47 10.06 6.93 12.09
C GLU A 47 11.17 6.67 11.05
N LEU A 48 10.79 6.27 9.82
CA LEU A 48 11.77 6.02 8.75
C LEU A 48 12.43 7.32 8.28
N ALA A 49 11.70 8.43 8.22
CA ALA A 49 12.25 9.74 7.88
C ALA A 49 13.26 10.21 8.93
N ALA A 50 12.98 9.97 10.23
CA ALA A 50 13.95 10.22 11.29
C ALA A 50 15.21 9.36 11.16
N GLY A 51 15.12 8.19 10.51
CA GLY A 51 16.22 7.32 10.15
C GLY A 51 16.98 7.73 8.87
N GLY A 52 16.67 8.90 8.27
CA GLY A 52 17.37 9.43 7.10
C GLY A 52 16.83 8.93 5.75
N HIS A 53 15.59 8.48 5.69
CA HIS A 53 14.92 8.09 4.45
C HIS A 53 13.98 9.21 3.94
N ARG A 54 13.83 9.33 2.62
CA ARG A 54 12.75 10.09 1.98
C ARG A 54 11.56 9.15 1.84
N VAL A 55 10.51 9.35 2.64
CA VAL A 55 9.33 8.48 2.63
C VAL A 55 8.17 9.20 1.96
N VAL A 56 7.54 8.55 1.00
CA VAL A 56 6.39 9.07 0.27
C VAL A 56 5.19 8.16 0.49
N LEU A 57 4.08 8.75 0.90
CA LEU A 57 2.80 8.07 1.09
C LEU A 57 1.88 8.50 -0.05
N LEU A 58 1.43 7.56 -0.89
CA LEU A 58 0.49 7.83 -1.97
C LEU A 58 -0.94 7.49 -1.52
N ASP A 59 -1.86 8.41 -1.71
CA ASP A 59 -3.28 8.09 -1.75
C ASP A 59 -3.61 7.57 -3.16
N LEU A 60 -3.83 6.27 -3.31
CA LEU A 60 -4.23 5.66 -4.58
C LEU A 60 -5.57 6.25 -5.06
N LEU A 61 -5.81 6.25 -6.37
CA LEU A 61 -7.09 6.69 -6.94
C LEU A 61 -8.27 6.05 -6.20
N GLY A 62 -9.33 6.80 -5.95
CA GLY A 62 -10.49 6.34 -5.17
C GLY A 62 -10.32 6.46 -3.65
N HIS A 63 -9.13 6.83 -3.15
CA HIS A 63 -8.80 6.84 -1.72
C HIS A 63 -8.31 8.21 -1.26
N GLY A 64 -8.36 8.43 0.05
CA GLY A 64 -7.79 9.62 0.71
C GLY A 64 -8.19 10.94 0.06
N ALA A 65 -7.20 11.75 -0.31
CA ALA A 65 -7.39 13.04 -0.97
C ALA A 65 -7.26 12.98 -2.51
N SER A 66 -6.97 11.81 -3.09
CA SER A 66 -6.98 11.57 -4.53
C SER A 66 -8.38 11.61 -5.12
N ASP A 67 -8.49 11.84 -6.42
CA ASP A 67 -9.75 11.80 -7.15
C ASP A 67 -10.46 10.46 -7.00
N LYS A 68 -11.80 10.49 -7.10
CA LYS A 68 -12.68 9.35 -6.82
C LYS A 68 -13.70 9.13 -7.94
N PRO A 69 -13.25 8.73 -9.15
CA PRO A 69 -14.17 8.38 -10.21
C PRO A 69 -15.07 7.19 -9.83
N ASP A 70 -16.17 7.01 -10.54
CA ASP A 70 -17.16 5.95 -10.31
C ASP A 70 -17.03 4.77 -11.29
N HIS A 71 -15.93 4.69 -12.03
CA HIS A 71 -15.68 3.66 -13.03
C HIS A 71 -14.80 2.53 -12.47
N ALA A 72 -15.37 1.33 -12.30
CA ALA A 72 -14.67 0.18 -11.72
C ALA A 72 -13.38 -0.23 -12.46
N ALA A 73 -13.30 -0.02 -13.77
CA ALA A 73 -12.11 -0.35 -14.57
C ALA A 73 -10.86 0.47 -14.18
N GLU A 74 -11.02 1.61 -13.50
CA GLU A 74 -9.91 2.44 -13.03
C GLU A 74 -9.31 1.92 -11.70
N TYR A 75 -9.86 0.85 -11.11
CA TYR A 75 -9.52 0.35 -9.79
C TYR A 75 -9.01 -1.10 -9.81
N ARG A 76 -7.92 -1.31 -10.53
CA ARG A 76 -7.26 -2.61 -10.68
C ARG A 76 -5.84 -2.51 -10.15
N ILE A 77 -5.24 -3.64 -9.76
CA ILE A 77 -3.87 -3.67 -9.21
C ILE A 77 -2.83 -3.19 -10.22
N ASP A 78 -2.97 -3.57 -11.48
CA ASP A 78 -2.12 -3.10 -12.57
C ASP A 78 -2.24 -1.58 -12.78
N VAL A 79 -3.45 -1.03 -12.77
CA VAL A 79 -3.71 0.42 -12.87
C VAL A 79 -3.14 1.17 -11.66
N TYR A 80 -3.21 0.59 -10.47
CA TYR A 80 -2.58 1.18 -9.28
C TYR A 80 -1.04 1.13 -9.35
N ALA A 81 -0.45 0.10 -9.94
CA ALA A 81 0.99 0.04 -10.17
C ALA A 81 1.46 1.16 -11.12
N ASP A 82 0.69 1.46 -12.17
CA ASP A 82 0.96 2.58 -13.08
C ASP A 82 0.94 3.94 -12.35
N GLN A 83 0.07 4.10 -11.33
CA GLN A 83 0.06 5.31 -10.49
C GLN A 83 1.35 5.45 -9.67
N VAL A 84 1.90 4.33 -9.18
CA VAL A 84 3.19 4.35 -8.47
C VAL A 84 4.33 4.71 -9.42
N LEU A 85 4.35 4.17 -10.64
CA LEU A 85 5.33 4.55 -11.67
C LEU A 85 5.27 6.05 -11.96
N ALA A 86 4.07 6.57 -12.21
CA ALA A 86 3.88 7.98 -12.48
C ALA A 86 4.30 8.87 -11.29
N LEU A 87 4.09 8.42 -10.05
CA LEU A 87 4.60 9.10 -8.85
C LEU A 87 6.14 9.13 -8.84
N LEU A 88 6.79 8.01 -9.14
CA LEU A 88 8.26 7.96 -9.22
C LEU A 88 8.78 8.93 -10.28
N ASP A 89 8.17 8.95 -11.47
CA ASP A 89 8.52 9.86 -12.55
C ASP A 89 8.31 11.33 -12.17
N HIS A 90 7.16 11.65 -11.54
CA HIS A 90 6.85 12.99 -11.04
C HIS A 90 7.89 13.48 -10.02
N LEU A 91 8.38 12.60 -9.18
CA LEU A 91 9.37 12.91 -8.14
C LEU A 91 10.83 12.87 -8.63
N GLY A 92 11.07 12.52 -9.90
CA GLY A 92 12.40 12.34 -10.47
C GLY A 92 13.17 11.16 -9.86
N LEU A 93 12.45 10.13 -9.44
CA LEU A 93 13.02 8.93 -8.83
C LEU A 93 13.12 7.81 -9.86
N ASP A 94 14.32 7.40 -10.24
CA ASP A 94 14.53 6.27 -11.14
C ASP A 94 13.98 4.98 -10.52
N ARG A 95 14.21 4.79 -9.22
CA ARG A 95 13.78 3.60 -8.47
C ARG A 95 13.63 3.90 -6.98
N ALA A 96 12.82 3.10 -6.28
CA ALA A 96 12.60 3.22 -4.84
C ALA A 96 12.43 1.85 -4.18
N VAL A 97 12.51 1.79 -2.86
CA VAL A 97 11.87 0.71 -2.10
C VAL A 97 10.37 0.99 -2.11
N VAL A 98 9.58 0.02 -2.49
CA VAL A 98 8.13 0.14 -2.50
C VAL A 98 7.50 -0.87 -1.54
N GLY A 99 6.39 -0.50 -0.93
CA GLY A 99 5.73 -1.39 0.01
C GLY A 99 4.37 -0.89 0.43
N GLY A 100 3.75 -1.61 1.32
CA GLY A 100 2.45 -1.21 1.85
C GLY A 100 1.69 -2.36 2.50
N LEU A 101 0.48 -2.01 2.91
CA LEU A 101 -0.44 -2.88 3.62
C LEU A 101 -1.44 -3.52 2.64
N SER A 102 -1.61 -4.84 2.68
CA SER A 102 -2.68 -5.56 1.97
C SER A 102 -2.74 -5.21 0.48
N LEU A 103 -3.71 -4.42 0.02
CA LEU A 103 -3.76 -3.88 -1.34
C LEU A 103 -2.41 -3.24 -1.75
N GLY A 104 -1.84 -2.41 -0.90
CA GLY A 104 -0.55 -1.76 -1.16
C GLY A 104 0.60 -2.76 -1.30
N ALA A 105 0.59 -3.86 -0.55
CA ALA A 105 1.56 -4.95 -0.70
C ALA A 105 1.40 -5.64 -2.07
N ASN A 106 0.17 -5.90 -2.50
CA ASN A 106 -0.10 -6.54 -3.79
C ASN A 106 0.26 -5.63 -4.98
N VAL A 107 -0.04 -4.32 -4.89
CA VAL A 107 0.40 -3.33 -5.89
C VAL A 107 1.92 -3.27 -5.99
N SER A 108 2.62 -3.24 -4.84
CA SER A 108 4.09 -3.24 -4.79
C SER A 108 4.69 -4.51 -5.39
N LEU A 109 4.07 -5.66 -5.12
CA LEU A 109 4.50 -6.95 -5.68
C LEU A 109 4.27 -7.01 -7.19
N HIS A 110 3.14 -6.48 -7.68
CA HIS A 110 2.85 -6.37 -9.10
C HIS A 110 3.88 -5.47 -9.81
N LEU A 111 4.18 -4.31 -9.22
CA LEU A 111 5.20 -3.40 -9.73
C LEU A 111 6.57 -4.09 -9.86
N ALA A 112 7.00 -4.82 -8.82
CA ALA A 112 8.28 -5.51 -8.83
C ALA A 112 8.36 -6.67 -9.84
N ALA A 113 7.23 -7.28 -10.16
CA ALA A 113 7.17 -8.36 -11.15
C ALA A 113 7.24 -7.85 -12.59
N HIS A 114 6.63 -6.67 -12.86
CA HIS A 114 6.49 -6.14 -14.23
C HIS A 114 7.47 -5.00 -14.55
N HIS A 115 7.97 -4.29 -13.52
CA HIS A 115 8.93 -3.18 -13.62
C HIS A 115 10.07 -3.34 -12.62
N PRO A 116 10.84 -4.45 -12.70
CA PRO A 116 11.88 -4.77 -11.73
C PRO A 116 12.98 -3.70 -11.65
N GLU A 117 13.22 -2.96 -12.73
CA GLU A 117 14.19 -1.85 -12.79
C GLU A 117 13.81 -0.65 -11.92
N ARG A 118 12.52 -0.50 -11.58
CA ARG A 118 12.00 0.60 -10.78
C ARG A 118 11.98 0.28 -9.27
N VAL A 119 12.26 -0.98 -8.87
CA VAL A 119 12.10 -1.46 -7.50
C VAL A 119 13.43 -1.91 -6.91
N LEU A 120 13.89 -1.21 -5.86
CA LEU A 120 15.09 -1.54 -5.10
C LEU A 120 14.85 -2.66 -4.08
N GLY A 121 13.68 -2.70 -3.49
CA GLY A 121 13.28 -3.65 -2.47
C GLY A 121 11.79 -3.55 -2.16
N LEU A 122 11.27 -4.53 -1.44
CA LEU A 122 9.86 -4.66 -1.12
C LEU A 122 9.63 -4.73 0.40
N VAL A 123 8.69 -3.95 0.92
CA VAL A 123 8.17 -4.09 2.29
C VAL A 123 6.69 -4.44 2.23
N LEU A 124 6.36 -5.72 2.34
CA LEU A 124 5.03 -6.27 2.10
C LEU A 124 4.36 -6.62 3.42
N GLU A 125 3.41 -5.82 3.87
CA GLU A 125 2.63 -6.06 5.07
C GLU A 125 1.31 -6.74 4.72
N MET A 126 1.11 -7.96 5.21
CA MET A 126 -0.13 -8.75 5.04
C MET A 126 -0.59 -8.84 3.57
N PRO A 127 0.24 -9.37 2.65
CA PRO A 127 -0.16 -9.57 1.27
C PRO A 127 -1.36 -10.52 1.17
N VAL A 128 -2.27 -10.22 0.24
CA VAL A 128 -3.46 -11.03 -0.06
C VAL A 128 -3.14 -11.94 -1.24
N LEU A 129 -3.02 -13.25 -1.01
CA LEU A 129 -2.77 -14.22 -2.06
C LEU A 129 -3.98 -15.15 -2.26
N GLU A 130 -3.75 -16.29 -2.91
CA GLU A 130 -4.82 -17.17 -3.36
C GLU A 130 -5.69 -17.73 -2.23
N ARG A 131 -5.12 -18.01 -1.05
CA ARG A 131 -5.87 -18.53 0.12
C ARG A 131 -6.74 -17.47 0.78
N ALA A 132 -6.34 -16.21 0.67
CA ALA A 132 -7.09 -15.07 1.19
C ALA A 132 -8.36 -14.76 0.39
N VAL A 133 -8.36 -15.08 -0.93
CA VAL A 133 -9.42 -14.67 -1.86
C VAL A 133 -10.83 -15.09 -1.41
N PRO A 134 -11.11 -16.33 -0.95
CA PRO A 134 -12.45 -16.70 -0.50
C PRO A 134 -12.93 -15.88 0.70
N ALA A 135 -12.06 -15.64 1.68
CA ALA A 135 -12.39 -14.85 2.87
C ALA A 135 -12.58 -13.36 2.52
N ALA A 136 -11.72 -12.83 1.66
CA ALA A 136 -11.85 -11.47 1.15
C ALA A 136 -13.16 -11.29 0.37
N ALA A 137 -13.53 -12.24 -0.49
CA ALA A 137 -14.80 -12.21 -1.21
C ALA A 137 -15.99 -12.26 -0.24
N LEU A 138 -15.95 -13.14 0.77
CA LEU A 138 -17.01 -13.24 1.79
C LEU A 138 -17.18 -11.94 2.59
N ALA A 139 -16.10 -11.19 2.82
CA ALA A 139 -16.15 -9.92 3.54
C ALA A 139 -16.58 -8.76 2.62
N PHE A 140 -16.02 -8.66 1.42
CA PHE A 140 -16.18 -7.47 0.57
C PHE A 140 -17.35 -7.52 -0.40
N VAL A 141 -17.82 -8.72 -0.83
CA VAL A 141 -19.01 -8.81 -1.71
C VAL A 141 -20.28 -8.34 -0.99
N PRO A 142 -20.60 -8.77 0.26
CA PRO A 142 -21.74 -8.21 0.99
C PRO A 142 -21.60 -6.70 1.23
N ALA A 143 -20.38 -6.21 1.52
CA ALA A 143 -20.12 -4.78 1.70
C ALA A 143 -20.39 -3.99 0.41
N LEU A 144 -19.91 -4.50 -0.74
CA LEU A 144 -20.20 -3.93 -2.06
C LEU A 144 -21.70 -3.83 -2.30
N LEU A 145 -22.45 -4.94 -2.11
CA LEU A 145 -23.89 -4.96 -2.31
C LEU A 145 -24.61 -4.02 -1.36
N ALA A 146 -24.23 -4.00 -0.08
CA ALA A 146 -24.83 -3.10 0.91
C ALA A 146 -24.63 -1.62 0.53
N VAL A 147 -23.41 -1.22 0.15
CA VAL A 147 -23.15 0.16 -0.27
C VAL A 147 -23.87 0.48 -1.59
N HIS A 148 -23.89 -0.44 -2.54
CA HIS A 148 -24.53 -0.26 -3.84
C HIS A 148 -26.05 -0.05 -3.71
N TYR A 149 -26.75 -0.89 -2.94
CA TYR A 149 -28.22 -0.80 -2.79
C TYR A 149 -28.66 0.24 -1.76
N ALA A 150 -27.83 0.59 -0.79
CA ALA A 150 -28.14 1.57 0.24
C ALA A 150 -27.49 2.95 -0.01
N GLN A 151 -27.19 3.31 -1.24
CA GLN A 151 -26.48 4.56 -1.58
C GLN A 151 -27.03 5.83 -0.91
N PRO A 152 -28.35 6.09 -0.84
CA PRO A 152 -28.86 7.29 -0.19
C PRO A 152 -28.45 7.38 1.28
N VAL A 153 -28.54 6.26 2.01
CA VAL A 153 -28.13 6.16 3.42
C VAL A 153 -26.60 6.28 3.53
N ALA A 154 -25.87 5.56 2.69
CA ALA A 154 -24.41 5.57 2.65
C ALA A 154 -23.85 6.99 2.40
N ARG A 155 -24.48 7.81 1.54
CA ARG A 155 -24.11 9.21 1.32
C ARG A 155 -24.30 10.08 2.57
N VAL A 156 -25.36 9.87 3.33
CA VAL A 156 -25.57 10.60 4.60
C VAL A 156 -24.51 10.20 5.61
N VAL A 157 -24.30 8.89 5.78
CA VAL A 157 -23.29 8.35 6.70
C VAL A 157 -21.90 8.85 6.34
N SER A 158 -21.50 8.78 5.06
CA SER A 158 -20.17 9.22 4.64
C SER A 158 -19.92 10.70 4.91
N ARG A 159 -20.90 11.57 4.69
CA ARG A 159 -20.81 13.01 5.01
C ARG A 159 -20.66 13.25 6.52
N LEU A 160 -21.40 12.52 7.35
CA LEU A 160 -21.33 12.64 8.81
C LEU A 160 -19.98 12.15 9.32
N VAL A 161 -19.51 10.98 8.87
CA VAL A 161 -18.23 10.40 9.26
C VAL A 161 -17.08 11.29 8.79
N ALA A 162 -17.12 11.81 7.57
CA ALA A 162 -16.11 12.72 7.04
C ALA A 162 -16.02 14.04 7.85
N ARG A 163 -17.16 14.52 8.39
CA ARG A 163 -17.15 15.69 9.28
C ARG A 163 -16.62 15.36 10.67
N ALA A 164 -17.09 14.25 11.27
CA ALA A 164 -16.65 13.81 12.59
C ALA A 164 -15.18 13.38 12.62
N GLY A 165 -14.66 12.86 11.50
CA GLY A 165 -13.28 12.45 11.34
C GLY A 165 -12.25 13.59 11.32
N ARG A 166 -12.71 14.85 11.17
CA ARG A 166 -11.81 16.01 11.21
C ARG A 166 -11.29 16.21 12.64
N GLY A 167 -9.97 16.14 12.81
CA GLY A 167 -9.32 16.28 14.09
C GLY A 167 -9.18 15.00 14.91
N LEU A 168 -9.61 13.85 14.39
CA LEU A 168 -9.28 12.57 14.99
C LEU A 168 -7.80 12.22 14.79
N PRO A 169 -7.20 11.45 15.73
CA PRO A 169 -5.87 10.88 15.51
C PRO A 169 -5.78 10.08 14.20
N ASP A 170 -4.63 10.14 13.53
CA ASP A 170 -4.39 9.53 12.20
C ASP A 170 -4.90 8.10 12.08
N LEU A 171 -4.62 7.27 13.09
CA LEU A 171 -5.03 5.86 13.10
C LEU A 171 -6.56 5.70 13.09
N LEU A 172 -7.27 6.48 13.91
CA LEU A 172 -8.73 6.43 13.97
C LEU A 172 -9.36 7.01 12.70
N ALA A 173 -8.84 8.11 12.21
CA ALA A 173 -9.30 8.72 10.98
C ALA A 173 -9.06 7.81 9.76
N GLY A 174 -7.92 7.11 9.71
CA GLY A 174 -7.62 6.12 8.68
C GLY A 174 -8.52 4.89 8.77
N ALA A 175 -8.82 4.40 9.97
CA ALA A 175 -9.77 3.30 10.18
C ALA A 175 -11.21 3.64 9.79
N LEU A 176 -11.61 4.92 9.86
CA LEU A 176 -12.92 5.41 9.45
C LEU A 176 -12.98 5.82 7.97
N ALA A 177 -11.85 5.84 7.26
CA ALA A 177 -11.79 6.24 5.85
C ALA A 177 -12.79 5.48 4.94
N PRO A 178 -13.00 4.15 5.10
CA PRO A 178 -13.99 3.42 4.31
C PRO A 178 -15.41 4.00 4.41
N LEU A 179 -15.79 4.43 5.60
CA LEU A 179 -17.12 5.00 5.86
C LEU A 179 -17.22 6.48 5.48
N ALA A 180 -16.08 7.19 5.37
CA ALA A 180 -16.02 8.59 5.00
C ALA A 180 -16.01 8.83 3.47
N SER A 181 -15.73 7.78 2.69
CA SER A 181 -15.64 7.86 1.23
C SER A 181 -17.01 7.94 0.56
N PRO A 182 -17.13 8.60 -0.61
CA PRO A 182 -18.37 8.59 -1.40
C PRO A 182 -18.77 7.16 -1.76
N PRO A 183 -20.04 6.76 -1.58
CA PRO A 183 -20.47 5.38 -1.81
C PRO A 183 -20.32 4.93 -3.26
N GLU A 184 -20.42 5.83 -4.22
CA GLU A 184 -20.21 5.55 -5.64
C GLU A 184 -18.77 5.10 -5.89
N ALA A 185 -17.80 5.84 -5.37
CA ALA A 185 -16.39 5.51 -5.46
C ALA A 185 -16.08 4.21 -4.69
N THR A 186 -16.63 4.04 -3.48
CA THR A 186 -16.47 2.79 -2.70
C THR A 186 -16.99 1.58 -3.47
N THR A 187 -18.15 1.70 -4.11
CA THR A 187 -18.73 0.66 -4.96
C THR A 187 -17.82 0.34 -6.13
N ALA A 188 -17.32 1.37 -6.83
CA ALA A 188 -16.45 1.21 -7.99
C ALA A 188 -15.09 0.58 -7.60
N VAL A 189 -14.47 1.02 -6.50
CA VAL A 189 -13.23 0.46 -5.95
C VAL A 189 -13.40 -1.03 -5.62
N LEU A 190 -14.43 -1.37 -4.85
CA LEU A 190 -14.69 -2.77 -4.48
C LEU A 190 -14.95 -3.64 -5.71
N HIS A 191 -15.73 -3.15 -6.66
CA HIS A 191 -16.02 -3.87 -7.91
C HIS A 191 -14.73 -4.09 -8.72
N GLY A 192 -13.92 -3.06 -8.94
CA GLY A 192 -12.68 -3.16 -9.71
C GLY A 192 -11.68 -4.13 -9.12
N ILE A 193 -11.49 -4.09 -7.79
CA ILE A 193 -10.59 -5.00 -7.07
C ILE A 193 -11.11 -6.44 -7.04
N LEU A 194 -12.42 -6.66 -6.88
CA LEU A 194 -12.99 -8.01 -6.81
C LEU A 194 -13.00 -8.73 -8.18
N VAL A 195 -13.05 -7.98 -9.28
CA VAL A 195 -13.10 -8.55 -10.65
C VAL A 195 -11.72 -8.54 -11.31
N GLY A 196 -10.82 -7.66 -10.90
CA GLY A 196 -9.46 -7.54 -11.44
C GLY A 196 -8.51 -8.64 -10.95
N PRO A 197 -7.27 -8.66 -11.48
CA PRO A 197 -6.22 -9.52 -10.96
C PRO A 197 -5.91 -9.13 -9.51
N THR A 198 -5.81 -10.12 -8.61
CA THR A 198 -5.54 -9.86 -7.19
C THR A 198 -4.04 -9.81 -6.89
N VAL A 199 -3.26 -10.63 -7.58
CA VAL A 199 -1.82 -10.81 -7.34
C VAL A 199 -1.15 -11.31 -8.63
N PRO A 200 0.15 -11.03 -8.85
CA PRO A 200 0.91 -11.62 -9.94
C PRO A 200 0.90 -13.15 -9.86
N THR A 201 0.98 -13.81 -11.01
CA THR A 201 1.05 -15.28 -11.11
C THR A 201 2.22 -15.85 -10.31
N THR A 202 2.18 -17.13 -10.02
CA THR A 202 3.29 -17.81 -9.31
C THR A 202 4.62 -17.67 -10.06
N GLU A 203 4.60 -17.68 -11.40
CA GLU A 203 5.79 -17.53 -12.24
C GLU A 203 6.35 -16.11 -12.14
N GLU A 204 5.51 -15.09 -12.28
CA GLU A 204 5.88 -13.67 -12.11
C GLU A 204 6.45 -13.42 -10.71
N ARG A 205 5.86 -13.98 -9.66
CA ARG A 205 6.40 -13.87 -8.30
C ARG A 205 7.81 -14.50 -8.16
N ARG A 206 8.07 -15.62 -8.82
CA ARG A 206 9.40 -16.26 -8.86
C ARG A 206 10.44 -15.42 -9.62
N SER A 207 10.01 -14.59 -10.56
CA SER A 207 10.91 -13.71 -11.32
C SER A 207 11.35 -12.46 -10.56
N VAL A 208 10.67 -12.10 -9.45
CA VAL A 208 11.00 -10.93 -8.62
C VAL A 208 12.40 -11.09 -8.01
N ARG A 209 13.33 -10.22 -8.40
CA ARG A 209 14.74 -10.24 -7.94
C ARG A 209 15.01 -9.30 -6.77
N ALA A 210 14.16 -8.30 -6.60
CA ALA A 210 14.28 -7.36 -5.50
C ALA A 210 14.23 -8.09 -4.14
N PRO A 211 15.06 -7.73 -3.15
CA PRO A 211 14.92 -8.24 -1.80
C PRO A 211 13.55 -7.84 -1.25
N ALA A 212 12.94 -8.73 -0.47
CA ALA A 212 11.60 -8.53 0.06
C ALA A 212 11.52 -8.88 1.55
N LEU A 213 11.02 -7.93 2.34
CA LEU A 213 10.61 -8.14 3.72
C LEU A 213 9.08 -8.34 3.74
N VAL A 214 8.63 -9.50 4.17
CA VAL A 214 7.20 -9.83 4.27
C VAL A 214 6.81 -9.89 5.74
N LEU A 215 5.79 -9.12 6.12
CA LEU A 215 5.23 -9.10 7.47
C LEU A 215 3.88 -9.82 7.46
N GLY A 216 3.75 -10.88 8.25
CA GLY A 216 2.52 -11.67 8.41
C GLY A 216 2.19 -11.94 9.86
N HIS A 217 0.93 -12.27 10.19
CA HIS A 217 0.51 -12.69 11.53
C HIS A 217 -0.58 -13.76 11.49
N HIS A 218 -0.75 -14.53 12.57
CA HIS A 218 -1.61 -15.73 12.56
C HIS A 218 -3.11 -15.49 12.79
N ALA A 219 -3.50 -14.32 13.31
CA ALA A 219 -4.86 -14.08 13.77
C ALA A 219 -5.69 -13.23 12.81
N ASP A 220 -5.65 -13.53 11.50
CA ASP A 220 -6.44 -12.81 10.48
C ASP A 220 -7.05 -13.79 9.47
N LEU A 221 -8.35 -13.62 9.24
CA LEU A 221 -9.09 -14.44 8.27
C LEU A 221 -8.87 -13.95 6.82
N ILE A 222 -8.60 -12.65 6.63
CA ILE A 222 -8.43 -12.03 5.31
C ILE A 222 -6.98 -12.12 4.84
N HIS A 223 -6.01 -12.19 5.78
CA HIS A 223 -4.58 -12.26 5.49
C HIS A 223 -3.96 -13.50 6.17
N PRO A 224 -4.21 -14.72 5.66
CA PRO A 224 -3.66 -15.92 6.26
C PRO A 224 -2.13 -15.87 6.32
N PHE A 225 -1.54 -16.18 7.47
CA PHE A 225 -0.08 -16.23 7.62
C PHE A 225 0.57 -17.17 6.61
N ASP A 226 -0.12 -18.24 6.24
CA ASP A 226 0.33 -19.21 5.23
C ASP A 226 0.53 -18.58 3.84
N ASP A 227 -0.21 -17.53 3.50
CA ASP A 227 0.00 -16.76 2.26
C ASP A 227 1.34 -15.98 2.32
N ALA A 228 1.62 -15.31 3.42
CA ALA A 228 2.91 -14.63 3.62
C ALA A 228 4.08 -15.63 3.59
N ALA A 229 3.93 -16.77 4.26
CA ALA A 229 4.92 -17.83 4.26
C ALA A 229 5.10 -18.50 2.88
N ALA A 230 4.01 -18.67 2.12
CA ALA A 230 4.07 -19.19 0.75
C ALA A 230 4.76 -18.19 -0.19
N LEU A 231 4.48 -16.89 -0.06
CA LEU A 231 5.12 -15.85 -0.84
C LEU A 231 6.64 -15.85 -0.66
N VAL A 232 7.11 -15.89 0.59
CA VAL A 232 8.56 -15.90 0.88
C VAL A 232 9.26 -17.12 0.26
N ARG A 233 8.60 -18.28 0.18
CA ARG A 233 9.16 -19.45 -0.50
C ARG A 233 9.28 -19.29 -2.03
N LEU A 234 8.51 -18.41 -2.63
CA LEU A 234 8.57 -18.10 -4.07
C LEU A 234 9.59 -17.01 -4.38
N LEU A 235 9.76 -16.04 -3.48
CA LEU A 235 10.66 -14.91 -3.67
C LEU A 235 12.11 -15.32 -3.41
N PRO A 236 13.03 -15.23 -4.39
CA PRO A 236 14.42 -15.67 -4.23
C PRO A 236 15.19 -14.97 -3.09
N ARG A 237 14.79 -13.74 -2.74
CA ARG A 237 15.38 -12.93 -1.68
C ARG A 237 14.32 -12.47 -0.66
N GLY A 238 13.37 -13.36 -0.37
CA GLY A 238 12.29 -13.10 0.58
C GLY A 238 12.70 -13.39 2.03
N ARG A 239 12.34 -12.49 2.97
CA ARG A 239 12.47 -12.68 4.42
C ARG A 239 11.10 -12.50 5.07
N LEU A 240 10.70 -13.46 5.92
CA LEU A 240 9.44 -13.40 6.68
C LEU A 240 9.71 -12.91 8.09
N VAL A 241 8.95 -11.93 8.53
CA VAL A 241 8.87 -11.50 9.92
C VAL A 241 7.44 -11.67 10.42
N GLN A 242 7.29 -12.42 11.50
CA GLN A 242 5.99 -12.59 12.13
C GLN A 242 5.66 -11.41 13.01
N ALA A 243 4.54 -10.75 12.73
CA ALA A 243 3.93 -9.76 13.60
C ALA A 243 3.07 -10.42 14.68
N SER A 244 2.99 -9.83 15.87
CA SER A 244 2.17 -10.32 16.98
C SER A 244 0.68 -10.04 16.77
N SER A 245 0.33 -9.04 15.96
CA SER A 245 -1.04 -8.68 15.61
C SER A 245 -1.09 -7.78 14.37
N ILE A 246 -2.28 -7.65 13.77
CA ILE A 246 -2.55 -6.75 12.62
C ILE A 246 -2.25 -5.27 12.90
N ILE A 247 -2.29 -4.88 14.15
CA ILE A 247 -2.11 -3.49 14.58
C ILE A 247 -0.75 -3.24 15.24
N GLU A 248 0.15 -4.24 15.29
CA GLU A 248 1.45 -4.09 15.95
C GLU A 248 2.23 -2.91 15.39
N LEU A 249 2.36 -2.81 14.07
CA LEU A 249 3.09 -1.73 13.41
C LEU A 249 2.47 -0.34 13.64
N ARG A 250 1.21 -0.28 14.08
CA ARG A 250 0.48 0.99 14.35
C ARG A 250 0.47 1.38 15.82
N LEU A 251 0.35 0.40 16.73
CA LEU A 251 0.22 0.66 18.16
C LEU A 251 1.50 0.38 18.97
N ARG A 252 2.37 -0.51 18.49
CA ARG A 252 3.63 -0.89 19.14
C ARG A 252 4.76 -1.00 18.10
N PRO A 253 5.05 0.07 17.33
CA PRO A 253 5.82 0.00 16.09
C PRO A 253 7.29 -0.40 16.29
N ARG A 254 7.90 -0.15 17.45
CA ARG A 254 9.35 -0.20 17.68
C ARG A 254 10.03 -1.44 17.10
N ARG A 255 9.49 -2.64 17.37
CA ARG A 255 10.10 -3.89 16.92
C ARG A 255 10.04 -4.04 15.39
N LEU A 256 8.85 -3.90 14.80
CA LEU A 256 8.69 -4.05 13.35
C LEU A 256 9.34 -2.90 12.59
N THR A 257 9.33 -1.68 13.11
CA THR A 257 10.08 -0.56 12.51
C THR A 257 11.58 -0.82 12.52
N ALA A 258 12.12 -1.43 13.58
CA ALA A 258 13.53 -1.82 13.62
C ALA A 258 13.86 -2.88 12.56
N GLU A 259 13.00 -3.89 12.37
CA GLU A 259 13.15 -4.89 11.30
C GLU A 259 13.12 -4.24 9.90
N ILE A 260 12.20 -3.31 9.68
CA ILE A 260 12.10 -2.55 8.42
C ILE A 260 13.36 -1.70 8.23
N ALA A 261 13.80 -0.96 9.24
CA ALA A 261 14.99 -0.11 9.15
C ALA A 261 16.28 -0.93 8.87
N GLN A 262 16.42 -2.09 9.51
CA GLN A 262 17.51 -3.01 9.21
C GLN A 262 17.44 -3.51 7.76
N PHE A 263 16.29 -3.94 7.29
CA PHE A 263 16.10 -4.35 5.90
C PHE A 263 16.43 -3.22 4.91
N LEU A 264 15.98 -2.00 5.19
CA LEU A 264 16.30 -0.84 4.37
C LEU A 264 17.81 -0.57 4.34
N ALA A 265 18.52 -0.70 5.48
CA ALA A 265 19.96 -0.57 5.53
C ALA A 265 20.69 -1.64 4.67
N GLU A 266 20.18 -2.87 4.63
CA GLU A 266 20.69 -3.95 3.77
C GLU A 266 20.47 -3.63 2.27
N VAL A 267 19.30 -3.07 1.91
CA VAL A 267 18.98 -2.68 0.52
C VAL A 267 19.92 -1.58 0.00
N TRP A 268 20.26 -0.60 0.83
CA TRP A 268 21.18 0.50 0.48
C TRP A 268 22.62 0.28 0.94
N GLY A 269 22.99 -0.93 1.38
CA GLY A 269 24.36 -1.27 1.77
C GLY A 269 25.36 -1.21 0.60
N PRO A 270 26.66 -1.27 0.88
CA PRO A 270 27.72 -1.04 -0.12
C PRO A 270 27.70 -1.99 -1.34
N GLU A 271 27.04 -3.14 -1.25
CA GLU A 271 26.92 -4.07 -2.38
C GLU A 271 25.83 -3.69 -3.40
N ALA A 272 24.86 -2.85 -3.02
CA ALA A 272 23.77 -2.46 -3.91
C ALA A 272 24.20 -1.43 -4.98
N GLY A 273 25.28 -0.69 -4.76
CA GLY A 273 25.84 0.29 -5.70
C GLY A 273 26.64 -0.31 -6.86
N ALA A 274 27.11 -1.56 -6.72
CA ALA A 274 27.96 -2.19 -7.72
C ALA A 274 27.19 -2.83 -8.90
N ALA A 275 25.92 -3.15 -8.72
CA ALA A 275 25.10 -3.77 -9.78
C ALA A 275 24.52 -2.77 -10.81
N GLY A 276 24.61 -1.47 -10.58
CA GLY A 276 24.09 -0.41 -11.46
C GLY A 276 25.12 0.24 -12.37
N SER A 277 26.40 -0.13 -12.27
CA SER A 277 27.49 0.48 -13.06
C SER A 277 28.01 -0.40 -14.22
N ALA A 278 27.37 -1.55 -14.49
CA ALA A 278 27.78 -2.47 -15.55
C ALA A 278 26.59 -2.74 -16.50
N ALA A 279 26.07 -1.69 -17.14
CA ALA A 279 25.19 -1.81 -18.30
C ALA A 279 25.43 -0.63 -19.25
#